data_d30e01b99de30f1981624378c18bc594
#
_entry.id   d30e01b99de30f1981624378c18bc594
#
_cell.length_a   1.000
_cell.length_b   1.000
_cell.length_c   1.000
_cell.angle_alpha   90.00
_cell.angle_beta   90.00
_cell.angle_gamma   90.00
#
_symmetry.space_group_name_H-M   'P 1'
#
loop_
_entity.id
_entity.type
_entity.pdbx_description
1 polymer ?
#
loop_
_entity_poly.entity_id
_entity_poly.type
_entity_poly.pdbx_seq_one_letter_code
_entity_poly.pdbx_strand_id
1 'polypeptide(L)'
;MKRLHFSLGPVQSFVSQARRTRDLWAGSFLLSYLTGHAMQAVLDHGGLIEFPVVTGSSSNISDPLLQAISAHGSATSAQPHIGSLPNRFVAQVPDSFQPLWCTEAISRQWHEAAQAVWIRYIAPISQLGQDTEMIWKRQIANFWEITWVMGDDMDLLDRRKNWRTQSYPQEVGRKCSMMPQWQEISGHVDTPARKKFWLALRETLALDHQDLELQDGEELSAIALVKRLFPLVANEAIGWSVPVSYRSTVDLAATSWVTHVCRTQSHDCEDYAKTGRIFIQSKDPLPIAWQRIATENPRVRPFMQMDANSWHVNTLLNDRLWKEEQSPSLRNRLAQVLQQFASSPDTYYAILLMDGDRLGQLLKTHPSRTISAALKDFTQGVPDIVQQRNGELIYAGGDDVLALFPIEDTLAASIALRKHYAGVMKGRGTISGAIVYAHYHAPLTELIRNAHHLLDNIAKRQNERDSLALSVMTSAGASRTWATKWNVLQPSALNRLEYLATQVQAAMSSQFLFKISELESRLGHESFGDDDFWQHLFVYELTRSLSVSQEHQNSQEQRHANERLSRMIVELSHGYWVKTDNSRYQDLLSLIHFLSKRMRSDV
;
A
#
# COMPACT_ATOMS: atom_id res chain seq x y z
N MET A 1 3.45 -16.70 37.32
CA MET A 1 3.11 -15.85 36.14
C MET A 1 2.46 -16.73 35.07
N LYS A 2 1.43 -16.24 34.39
CA LYS A 2 0.74 -16.92 33.28
C LYS A 2 1.07 -16.24 31.96
N ARG A 3 0.96 -16.97 30.85
CA ARG A 3 1.14 -16.38 29.54
C ARG A 3 -0.21 -16.00 28.95
N LEU A 4 -0.34 -14.72 28.54
CA LEU A 4 -1.48 -14.15 27.84
C LEU A 4 -1.17 -14.09 26.34
N HIS A 5 -2.04 -14.62 25.52
CA HIS A 5 -2.07 -14.42 24.07
C HIS A 5 -3.25 -13.52 23.73
N PHE A 6 -3.00 -12.43 23.00
CA PHE A 6 -3.99 -11.41 22.69
C PHE A 6 -4.04 -11.12 21.19
N SER A 7 -5.21 -10.84 20.65
CA SER A 7 -5.41 -10.44 19.26
C SER A 7 -6.57 -9.49 19.13
N LEU A 8 -6.36 -8.43 18.34
CA LEU A 8 -7.36 -7.45 17.94
C LEU A 8 -7.71 -7.66 16.45
N GLY A 9 -8.98 -7.71 16.11
CA GLY A 9 -9.53 -7.79 14.77
C GLY A 9 -10.84 -7.00 14.65
N PRO A 10 -11.41 -6.91 13.45
CA PRO A 10 -10.92 -7.47 12.18
C PRO A 10 -9.83 -6.60 11.54
N VAL A 11 -8.72 -7.19 11.08
CA VAL A 11 -7.60 -6.44 10.48
C VAL A 11 -7.89 -6.11 9.01
N GLN A 12 -8.00 -7.15 8.17
CA GLN A 12 -8.14 -6.96 6.72
C GLN A 12 -9.38 -6.16 6.34
N SER A 13 -10.54 -6.46 6.94
CA SER A 13 -11.78 -5.73 6.65
C SER A 13 -11.77 -4.29 7.16
N PHE A 14 -10.94 -3.95 8.13
CA PHE A 14 -10.75 -2.58 8.58
C PHE A 14 -9.74 -1.81 7.73
N VAL A 15 -8.56 -2.38 7.51
CA VAL A 15 -7.48 -1.70 6.78
C VAL A 15 -7.80 -1.65 5.29
N SER A 16 -8.14 -2.77 4.64
CA SER A 16 -8.28 -2.88 3.19
C SER A 16 -9.51 -2.16 2.63
N GLN A 17 -10.58 -1.98 3.42
CA GLN A 17 -11.75 -1.21 2.98
C GLN A 17 -11.43 0.29 3.03
N ALA A 18 -10.82 0.78 1.98
CA ALA A 18 -10.33 2.14 1.83
C ALA A 18 -10.57 2.64 0.40
N ARG A 19 -10.83 3.93 0.27
CA ARG A 19 -10.94 4.61 -1.03
C ARG A 19 -9.75 5.52 -1.31
N ARG A 20 -9.04 5.93 -0.26
CA ARG A 20 -7.89 6.83 -0.32
C ARG A 20 -6.70 6.23 0.40
N THR A 21 -5.51 6.64 0.02
CA THR A 21 -4.25 6.28 0.69
C THR A 21 -4.33 6.57 2.20
N ARG A 22 -4.88 7.73 2.56
CA ARG A 22 -5.07 8.12 3.97
C ARG A 22 -6.00 7.18 4.74
N ASP A 23 -7.04 6.63 4.11
CA ASP A 23 -7.92 5.63 4.77
C ASP A 23 -7.15 4.35 5.12
N LEU A 24 -6.24 3.90 4.23
CA LEU A 24 -5.37 2.75 4.50
C LEU A 24 -4.47 3.02 5.71
N TRP A 25 -3.80 4.16 5.68
CA TRP A 25 -2.92 4.58 6.75
C TRP A 25 -3.67 4.71 8.08
N ALA A 26 -4.79 5.44 8.12
CA ALA A 26 -5.57 5.65 9.34
C ALA A 26 -6.07 4.32 9.93
N GLY A 27 -6.50 3.37 9.07
CA GLY A 27 -6.87 2.03 9.51
C GLY A 27 -5.72 1.27 10.16
N SER A 28 -4.54 1.30 9.56
CA SER A 28 -3.33 0.66 10.10
C SER A 28 -2.85 1.32 11.38
N PHE A 29 -2.80 2.65 11.40
CA PHE A 29 -2.38 3.41 12.58
C PHE A 29 -3.30 3.18 13.77
N LEU A 30 -4.62 3.31 13.59
CA LEU A 30 -5.61 3.07 14.64
C LEU A 30 -5.54 1.65 15.20
N LEU A 31 -5.37 0.64 14.34
CA LEU A 31 -5.22 -0.75 14.79
C LEU A 31 -3.98 -0.91 15.69
N SER A 32 -2.85 -0.36 15.25
CA SER A 32 -1.59 -0.39 16.00
C SER A 32 -1.69 0.40 17.31
N TYR A 33 -2.31 1.59 17.29
CA TYR A 33 -2.55 2.43 18.45
C TYR A 33 -3.41 1.73 19.50
N LEU A 34 -4.53 1.12 19.09
CA LEU A 34 -5.42 0.40 20.00
C LEU A 34 -4.74 -0.84 20.60
N THR A 35 -3.97 -1.58 19.80
CA THR A 35 -3.20 -2.72 20.33
C THR A 35 -2.11 -2.25 21.30
N GLY A 36 -1.48 -1.10 21.04
CA GLY A 36 -0.55 -0.46 21.96
C GLY A 36 -1.14 -0.15 23.32
N HIS A 37 -2.41 0.29 23.39
CA HIS A 37 -3.10 0.50 24.65
C HIS A 37 -3.41 -0.80 25.41
N ALA A 38 -3.68 -1.89 24.70
CA ALA A 38 -3.78 -3.21 25.34
C ALA A 38 -2.42 -3.66 25.91
N MET A 39 -1.31 -3.42 25.18
CA MET A 39 0.04 -3.69 25.70
C MET A 39 0.38 -2.80 26.90
N GLN A 40 0.01 -1.52 26.87
CA GLN A 40 0.20 -0.60 28.00
C GLN A 40 -0.56 -1.09 29.24
N ALA A 41 -1.80 -1.56 29.10
CA ALA A 41 -2.56 -2.13 30.21
C ALA A 41 -1.86 -3.36 30.84
N VAL A 42 -1.18 -4.18 30.03
CA VAL A 42 -0.35 -5.28 30.56
C VAL A 42 0.83 -4.73 31.38
N LEU A 43 1.54 -3.72 30.88
CA LEU A 43 2.69 -3.12 31.57
C LEU A 43 2.28 -2.43 32.87
N ASP A 44 1.17 -1.68 32.88
CA ASP A 44 0.64 -0.97 34.05
C ASP A 44 0.26 -1.91 35.19
N HIS A 45 -0.10 -3.15 34.86
CA HIS A 45 -0.45 -4.17 35.84
C HIS A 45 0.68 -5.19 36.14
N GLY A 46 1.94 -4.77 35.87
CA GLY A 46 3.14 -5.54 36.21
C GLY A 46 3.42 -6.75 35.31
N GLY A 47 2.81 -6.81 34.12
CA GLY A 47 3.13 -7.80 33.10
C GLY A 47 4.33 -7.39 32.24
N LEU A 48 4.81 -8.32 31.42
CA LEU A 48 5.91 -8.15 30.48
C LEU A 48 5.47 -8.63 29.09
N ILE A 49 5.63 -7.78 28.08
CA ILE A 49 5.37 -8.18 26.70
C ILE A 49 6.55 -9.05 26.21
N GLU A 50 6.27 -10.32 25.89
CA GLU A 50 7.25 -11.26 25.35
C GLU A 50 7.44 -11.12 23.85
N PHE A 51 6.34 -10.86 23.13
CA PHE A 51 6.35 -10.69 21.68
C PHE A 51 5.19 -9.76 21.26
N PRO A 52 5.47 -8.69 20.48
CA PRO A 52 6.80 -8.21 20.08
C PRO A 52 7.61 -7.70 21.28
N VAL A 53 8.95 -7.68 21.15
CA VAL A 53 9.81 -7.08 22.18
C VAL A 53 9.72 -5.55 22.06
N VAL A 54 8.99 -4.96 23.00
CA VAL A 54 8.77 -3.50 23.07
C VAL A 54 9.64 -2.80 24.13
N THR A 55 10.40 -3.56 24.94
CA THR A 55 11.28 -3.03 25.97
C THR A 55 12.75 -3.30 25.63
N GLY A 56 13.61 -2.34 25.88
CA GLY A 56 15.07 -2.44 25.73
C GLY A 56 15.74 -3.19 26.91
N SER A 57 17.08 -3.23 26.90
CA SER A 57 17.90 -3.90 27.93
C SER A 57 17.74 -3.30 29.33
N SER A 58 17.33 -2.04 29.44
CA SER A 58 17.10 -1.29 30.69
C SER A 58 15.63 -1.26 31.13
N SER A 59 14.79 -2.15 30.61
CA SER A 59 13.33 -2.19 30.85
C SER A 59 12.57 -0.96 30.31
N ASN A 60 13.24 -0.02 29.65
CA ASN A 60 12.57 1.12 29.05
C ASN A 60 11.82 0.71 27.77
N ILE A 61 10.64 1.28 27.55
CA ILE A 61 9.89 1.11 26.31
C ILE A 61 10.75 1.63 25.14
N SER A 62 10.87 0.83 24.12
CA SER A 62 11.75 1.11 22.97
C SER A 62 10.99 1.32 21.65
N ASP A 63 9.69 1.00 21.61
CA ASP A 63 8.81 1.29 20.47
C ASP A 63 8.30 2.72 20.56
N PRO A 64 8.43 3.57 19.51
CA PRO A 64 8.04 4.97 19.55
C PRO A 64 6.54 5.19 19.80
N LEU A 65 5.67 4.34 19.22
CA LEU A 65 4.23 4.46 19.41
C LEU A 65 3.84 4.11 20.85
N LEU A 66 4.40 3.03 21.40
CA LEU A 66 4.13 2.65 22.78
C LEU A 66 4.72 3.67 23.77
N GLN A 67 5.86 4.30 23.46
CA GLN A 67 6.39 5.42 24.26
C GLN A 67 5.43 6.60 24.29
N ALA A 68 4.88 7.00 23.14
CA ALA A 68 3.91 8.09 23.08
C ALA A 68 2.62 7.78 23.85
N ILE A 69 2.14 6.54 23.75
CA ILE A 69 1.00 6.05 24.53
C ILE A 69 1.29 6.11 26.02
N SER A 70 2.43 5.60 26.48
CA SER A 70 2.85 5.59 27.88
C SER A 70 3.02 7.02 28.45
N ALA A 71 3.47 7.95 27.63
CA ALA A 71 3.64 9.36 27.99
C ALA A 71 2.33 10.17 27.94
N HIS A 72 1.19 9.57 27.64
CA HIS A 72 -0.11 10.24 27.45
C HIS A 72 -0.02 11.45 26.49
N GLY A 73 0.74 11.32 25.41
CA GLY A 73 0.98 12.42 24.47
C GLY A 73 1.89 13.54 24.99
N SER A 74 2.35 13.47 26.23
CA SER A 74 3.24 14.49 26.81
C SER A 74 4.63 14.39 26.17
N ALA A 75 5.01 15.40 25.40
CA ALA A 75 6.34 15.75 24.93
C ALA A 75 7.36 14.58 24.76
N THR A 76 7.04 13.57 23.96
CA THR A 76 8.07 12.77 23.33
C THR A 76 8.61 13.57 22.15
N SER A 77 9.93 13.60 21.96
CA SER A 77 10.60 14.36 20.90
C SER A 77 10.23 13.95 19.47
N ALA A 78 9.50 12.84 19.29
CA ALA A 78 8.98 12.35 18.03
C ALA A 78 7.51 11.98 18.19
N GLN A 79 6.63 12.65 17.43
CA GLN A 79 5.22 12.27 17.32
C GLN A 79 5.10 11.10 16.33
N PRO A 80 4.81 9.86 16.81
CA PRO A 80 4.75 8.71 15.91
C PRO A 80 3.52 8.80 15.02
N HIS A 81 3.74 8.56 13.73
CA HIS A 81 2.67 8.57 12.72
C HIS A 81 2.62 7.28 11.89
N ILE A 82 3.44 6.27 12.23
CA ILE A 82 3.45 4.96 11.58
C ILE A 82 2.99 3.92 12.60
N GLY A 83 2.06 3.05 12.20
CA GLY A 83 1.68 1.89 12.98
C GLY A 83 2.83 0.89 13.02
N SER A 84 3.49 0.72 14.18
CA SER A 84 4.64 -0.17 14.39
C SER A 84 4.28 -1.44 15.15
N LEU A 85 3.15 -1.44 15.87
CA LEU A 85 2.75 -2.53 16.73
C LEU A 85 1.80 -3.48 15.99
N PRO A 86 2.05 -4.81 16.03
CA PRO A 86 1.17 -5.78 15.41
C PRO A 86 -0.15 -5.91 16.18
N ASN A 87 -1.19 -6.37 15.50
CA ASN A 87 -2.50 -6.62 16.09
C ASN A 87 -2.55 -7.83 17.04
N ARG A 88 -1.43 -8.54 17.21
CA ARG A 88 -1.29 -9.71 18.10
C ARG A 88 -0.04 -9.56 18.96
N PHE A 89 -0.17 -9.93 20.24
CA PHE A 89 0.97 -9.99 21.14
C PHE A 89 0.87 -11.14 22.13
N VAL A 90 2.01 -11.48 22.73
CA VAL A 90 2.13 -12.45 23.81
C VAL A 90 2.79 -11.77 25.00
N ALA A 91 2.26 -11.99 26.20
CA ALA A 91 2.77 -11.37 27.42
C ALA A 91 2.83 -12.36 28.59
N GLN A 92 3.77 -12.17 29.49
CA GLN A 92 3.75 -12.77 30.83
C GLN A 92 3.04 -11.82 31.78
N VAL A 93 2.06 -12.35 32.51
CA VAL A 93 1.23 -11.56 33.43
C VAL A 93 1.18 -12.18 34.82
N PRO A 94 1.01 -11.38 35.87
CA PRO A 94 0.75 -11.88 37.24
C PRO A 94 -0.50 -12.76 37.30
N ASP A 95 -0.59 -13.63 38.30
CA ASP A 95 -1.74 -14.51 38.46
C ASP A 95 -3.06 -13.75 38.75
N SER A 96 -2.95 -12.52 39.25
CA SER A 96 -4.07 -11.61 39.52
C SER A 96 -4.50 -10.82 38.28
N PHE A 97 -3.77 -10.92 37.15
CA PHE A 97 -4.05 -10.16 35.95
C PHE A 97 -5.40 -10.55 35.33
N GLN A 98 -6.18 -9.55 34.96
CA GLN A 98 -7.46 -9.72 34.27
C GLN A 98 -7.37 -9.27 32.83
N PRO A 99 -7.52 -10.17 31.84
CA PRO A 99 -7.46 -9.82 30.43
C PRO A 99 -8.50 -8.77 29.98
N LEU A 100 -9.55 -8.58 30.78
CA LEU A 100 -10.57 -7.56 30.56
C LEU A 100 -9.98 -6.14 30.56
N TRP A 101 -8.91 -5.87 31.32
CA TRP A 101 -8.24 -4.57 31.32
C TRP A 101 -7.70 -4.18 29.96
N CYS A 102 -7.21 -5.15 29.16
CA CYS A 102 -6.82 -4.90 27.77
C CYS A 102 -8.04 -4.54 26.91
N THR A 103 -9.16 -5.23 27.10
CA THR A 103 -10.40 -4.97 26.36
C THR A 103 -10.96 -3.58 26.67
N GLU A 104 -10.97 -3.21 27.97
CA GLU A 104 -11.42 -1.90 28.42
C GLU A 104 -10.54 -0.76 27.90
N ALA A 105 -9.21 -0.96 27.88
CA ALA A 105 -8.28 -0.01 27.33
C ALA A 105 -8.55 0.27 25.83
N ILE A 106 -8.74 -0.78 25.02
CA ILE A 106 -9.09 -0.63 23.60
C ILE A 106 -10.43 0.07 23.45
N SER A 107 -11.45 -0.36 24.17
CA SER A 107 -12.81 0.19 24.07
C SER A 107 -12.82 1.67 24.41
N ARG A 108 -12.12 2.08 25.45
CA ARG A 108 -12.00 3.48 25.87
C ARG A 108 -11.35 4.32 24.76
N GLN A 109 -10.19 3.90 24.26
CA GLN A 109 -9.45 4.67 23.26
C GLN A 109 -10.19 4.75 21.91
N TRP A 110 -10.87 3.68 21.52
CA TRP A 110 -11.72 3.69 20.34
C TRP A 110 -12.91 4.66 20.50
N HIS A 111 -13.53 4.69 21.67
CA HIS A 111 -14.59 5.65 21.98
C HIS A 111 -14.08 7.10 21.98
N GLU A 112 -12.91 7.36 22.53
CA GLU A 112 -12.30 8.71 22.52
C GLU A 112 -12.04 9.19 21.10
N ALA A 113 -11.47 8.35 20.23
CA ALA A 113 -11.27 8.67 18.80
C ALA A 113 -12.61 8.92 18.08
N ALA A 114 -13.61 8.07 18.33
CA ALA A 114 -14.94 8.23 17.74
C ALA A 114 -15.66 9.46 18.27
N GLN A 115 -15.51 9.79 19.56
CA GLN A 115 -16.13 10.96 20.18
C GLN A 115 -15.53 12.27 19.67
N ALA A 116 -14.22 12.33 19.42
CA ALA A 116 -13.60 13.51 18.82
C ALA A 116 -14.18 13.80 17.41
N VAL A 117 -14.33 12.77 16.58
CA VAL A 117 -15.00 12.91 15.27
C VAL A 117 -16.47 13.29 15.41
N TRP A 118 -17.18 12.66 16.35
CA TRP A 118 -18.59 12.96 16.62
C TRP A 118 -18.80 14.42 16.98
N ILE A 119 -18.10 14.91 17.99
CA ILE A 119 -18.25 16.29 18.50
C ILE A 119 -18.00 17.31 17.39
N ARG A 120 -16.93 17.14 16.65
CA ARG A 120 -16.49 18.16 15.69
C ARG A 120 -17.32 18.17 14.41
N TYR A 121 -17.71 17.02 13.87
CA TYR A 121 -18.28 16.93 12.52
C TYR A 121 -19.71 16.38 12.47
N ILE A 122 -20.11 15.48 13.38
CA ILE A 122 -21.38 14.79 13.26
C ILE A 122 -22.46 15.39 14.15
N ALA A 123 -22.12 15.73 15.39
CA ALA A 123 -23.08 16.33 16.34
C ALA A 123 -23.78 17.59 15.78
N PRO A 124 -23.09 18.53 15.08
CA PRO A 124 -23.72 19.74 14.54
C PRO A 124 -24.85 19.45 13.54
N ILE A 125 -24.78 18.31 12.85
CA ILE A 125 -25.73 17.94 11.78
C ILE A 125 -26.61 16.74 12.16
N SER A 126 -26.42 16.15 13.32
CA SER A 126 -27.09 14.90 13.72
C SER A 126 -28.63 14.97 13.69
N GLN A 127 -29.19 16.16 13.95
CA GLN A 127 -30.63 16.40 13.87
C GLN A 127 -31.21 16.32 12.44
N LEU A 128 -30.37 16.40 11.42
CA LEU A 128 -30.79 16.21 10.01
C LEU A 128 -30.90 14.73 9.64
N GLY A 129 -30.47 13.83 10.50
CA GLY A 129 -30.54 12.40 10.28
C GLY A 129 -31.69 11.74 11.05
N GLN A 130 -31.93 10.47 10.72
CA GLN A 130 -32.87 9.60 11.40
C GLN A 130 -32.09 8.57 12.24
N ASP A 131 -32.21 8.65 13.56
CA ASP A 131 -31.52 7.77 14.51
C ASP A 131 -29.97 7.76 14.39
N THR A 132 -29.37 8.84 13.85
CA THR A 132 -27.93 8.96 13.58
C THR A 132 -27.09 8.64 14.82
N GLU A 133 -27.45 9.16 15.99
CA GLU A 133 -26.69 8.91 17.22
C GLU A 133 -26.79 7.44 17.66
N MET A 134 -27.95 6.82 17.51
CA MET A 134 -28.16 5.40 17.83
C MET A 134 -27.38 4.50 16.88
N ILE A 135 -27.38 4.80 15.58
CA ILE A 135 -26.59 4.09 14.57
C ILE A 135 -25.09 4.22 14.90
N TRP A 136 -24.63 5.44 15.20
CA TRP A 136 -23.24 5.72 15.57
C TRP A 136 -22.80 4.90 16.78
N LYS A 137 -23.51 5.02 17.90
CA LYS A 137 -23.19 4.30 19.13
C LYS A 137 -23.17 2.78 18.94
N ARG A 138 -24.18 2.24 18.23
CA ARG A 138 -24.26 0.81 17.91
C ARG A 138 -23.04 0.32 17.13
N GLN A 139 -22.64 1.05 16.10
CA GLN A 139 -21.51 0.66 15.23
C GLN A 139 -20.18 0.77 15.96
N ILE A 140 -19.95 1.84 16.71
CA ILE A 140 -18.73 2.03 17.50
C ILE A 140 -18.57 0.96 18.57
N ALA A 141 -19.64 0.61 19.27
CA ALA A 141 -19.59 -0.37 20.35
C ALA A 141 -19.35 -1.82 19.87
N ASN A 142 -19.73 -2.17 18.64
CA ASN A 142 -19.76 -3.56 18.19
C ASN A 142 -18.75 -3.88 17.06
N PHE A 143 -17.79 -3.01 16.78
CA PHE A 143 -16.89 -3.20 15.65
C PHE A 143 -15.74 -4.16 15.94
N TRP A 144 -15.04 -4.01 17.08
CA TRP A 144 -13.81 -4.75 17.34
C TRP A 144 -14.05 -6.18 17.84
N GLU A 145 -13.36 -7.12 17.21
CA GLU A 145 -13.23 -8.51 17.66
C GLU A 145 -12.00 -8.63 18.56
N ILE A 146 -12.19 -8.66 19.86
CA ILE A 146 -11.10 -8.82 20.83
C ILE A 146 -11.06 -10.27 21.28
N THR A 147 -9.89 -10.89 21.12
CA THR A 147 -9.69 -12.29 21.49
C THR A 147 -8.46 -12.43 22.34
N TRP A 148 -8.60 -13.17 23.44
CA TRP A 148 -7.48 -13.52 24.28
C TRP A 148 -7.61 -14.95 24.81
N VAL A 149 -6.47 -15.54 25.18
CA VAL A 149 -6.39 -16.85 25.80
C VAL A 149 -5.19 -16.89 26.74
N MET A 150 -5.33 -17.59 27.87
CA MET A 150 -4.27 -17.84 28.84
C MET A 150 -3.75 -19.26 28.68
N GLY A 151 -2.43 -19.43 28.56
CA GLY A 151 -1.79 -20.73 28.41
C GLY A 151 -0.39 -20.64 27.81
N ASP A 152 0.40 -21.73 27.93
CA ASP A 152 1.81 -21.73 27.55
C ASP A 152 2.07 -22.05 26.08
N ASP A 153 1.14 -22.73 25.40
CA ASP A 153 1.26 -23.08 23.99
C ASP A 153 1.22 -21.83 23.09
N MET A 154 2.22 -21.66 22.22
CA MET A 154 2.34 -20.48 21.34
C MET A 154 1.31 -20.45 20.21
N ASP A 155 0.61 -21.54 19.94
CA ASP A 155 -0.37 -21.66 18.85
C ASP A 155 -1.85 -21.58 19.30
N LEU A 156 -2.10 -21.24 20.56
CA LEU A 156 -3.45 -21.19 21.13
C LEU A 156 -4.41 -20.29 20.34
N LEU A 157 -3.96 -19.11 19.91
CA LEU A 157 -4.78 -18.22 19.09
C LEU A 157 -5.01 -18.78 17.67
N ASP A 158 -4.05 -19.55 17.12
CA ASP A 158 -4.17 -20.09 15.77
C ASP A 158 -5.19 -21.22 15.69
N ARG A 159 -5.39 -21.97 16.76
CA ARG A 159 -6.46 -22.98 16.87
C ARG A 159 -7.85 -22.35 16.71
N ARG A 160 -7.98 -21.06 17.00
CA ARG A 160 -9.22 -20.28 16.90
C ARG A 160 -9.42 -19.59 15.54
N LYS A 161 -8.45 -19.61 14.64
CA LYS A 161 -8.45 -18.88 13.36
C LYS A 161 -9.70 -19.13 12.49
N ASN A 162 -10.34 -20.28 12.66
CA ASN A 162 -11.55 -20.68 11.93
C ASN A 162 -12.86 -20.47 12.70
N TRP A 163 -12.79 -19.94 13.92
CA TRP A 163 -13.95 -19.76 14.79
C TRP A 163 -14.21 -18.28 15.00
N ARG A 164 -15.09 -17.71 14.18
CA ARG A 164 -15.62 -16.38 14.47
C ARG A 164 -16.72 -16.51 15.50
N THR A 165 -16.52 -15.91 16.67
CA THR A 165 -17.51 -15.88 17.76
C THR A 165 -18.29 -14.59 17.81
N GLN A 166 -17.88 -13.57 17.06
CA GLN A 166 -18.57 -12.28 16.99
C GLN A 166 -19.47 -12.25 15.76
N SER A 167 -20.75 -12.06 15.98
CA SER A 167 -21.72 -11.69 14.94
C SER A 167 -21.93 -10.19 15.01
N TYR A 168 -21.75 -9.51 13.88
CA TYR A 168 -22.08 -8.09 13.79
C TYR A 168 -23.60 -7.88 13.93
N PRO A 169 -24.03 -6.75 14.53
CA PRO A 169 -25.44 -6.41 14.58
C PRO A 169 -26.01 -6.32 13.17
N GLN A 170 -27.26 -6.69 13.02
CA GLN A 170 -27.95 -6.60 11.73
C GLN A 170 -28.12 -5.12 11.37
N GLU A 171 -27.54 -4.73 10.24
CA GLU A 171 -27.60 -3.39 9.68
C GLU A 171 -28.68 -3.34 8.57
N VAL A 172 -29.84 -2.76 8.88
CA VAL A 172 -31.03 -2.83 8.01
C VAL A 172 -31.13 -1.69 6.99
N GLY A 173 -30.46 -0.58 7.22
CA GLY A 173 -30.52 0.60 6.36
C GLY A 173 -29.64 0.53 5.12
N ARG A 174 -29.56 1.67 4.41
CA ARG A 174 -28.69 1.81 3.25
C ARG A 174 -27.24 1.58 3.63
N LYS A 175 -26.52 0.88 2.76
CA LYS A 175 -25.16 0.44 3.04
C LYS A 175 -24.12 1.53 2.81
N CYS A 176 -23.11 1.54 3.66
CA CYS A 176 -21.94 2.39 3.55
C CYS A 176 -21.23 2.15 2.21
N SER A 177 -20.87 3.22 1.53
CA SER A 177 -20.17 3.16 0.24
C SER A 177 -18.73 2.65 0.34
N MET A 178 -18.11 2.66 1.52
CA MET A 178 -16.74 2.17 1.78
C MET A 178 -16.72 0.82 2.49
N MET A 179 -17.65 0.58 3.43
CA MET A 179 -17.75 -0.62 4.26
C MET A 179 -19.16 -1.24 4.12
N PRO A 180 -19.45 -1.99 3.02
CA PRO A 180 -20.82 -2.34 2.64
C PRO A 180 -21.56 -3.29 3.61
N GLN A 181 -20.88 -3.88 4.60
CA GLN A 181 -21.54 -4.63 5.67
C GLN A 181 -22.23 -3.72 6.70
N TRP A 182 -21.86 -2.43 6.77
CA TRP A 182 -22.38 -1.46 7.71
C TRP A 182 -23.39 -0.50 7.06
N GLN A 183 -24.36 -0.02 7.84
CA GLN A 183 -25.28 1.01 7.43
C GLN A 183 -24.60 2.39 7.41
N GLU A 184 -24.97 3.27 6.46
CA GLU A 184 -24.57 4.68 6.50
C GLU A 184 -25.30 5.42 7.63
N ILE A 185 -24.69 6.51 8.14
CA ILE A 185 -25.14 7.12 9.41
C ILE A 185 -26.35 8.05 9.32
N SER A 186 -26.77 8.50 8.13
CA SER A 186 -27.94 9.39 8.05
C SER A 186 -29.24 8.70 8.48
N GLY A 187 -29.29 7.37 8.35
CA GLY A 187 -30.43 6.55 8.68
C GLY A 187 -31.63 6.70 7.73
N HIS A 188 -31.58 7.64 6.80
CA HIS A 188 -32.68 7.92 5.87
C HIS A 188 -32.78 6.90 4.75
N VAL A 189 -33.98 6.35 4.54
CA VAL A 189 -34.32 5.59 3.34
C VAL A 189 -34.59 6.53 2.17
N ASP A 190 -35.23 7.67 2.45
CA ASP A 190 -35.56 8.69 1.46
C ASP A 190 -34.33 9.40 0.90
N THR A 191 -34.24 9.50 -0.42
CA THR A 191 -33.06 10.05 -1.11
C THR A 191 -32.87 11.55 -0.91
N PRO A 192 -33.89 12.43 -0.97
CA PRO A 192 -33.73 13.86 -0.70
C PRO A 192 -33.21 14.15 0.72
N ALA A 193 -33.81 13.53 1.73
CA ALA A 193 -33.39 13.74 3.14
C ALA A 193 -31.94 13.25 3.36
N ARG A 194 -31.61 12.09 2.81
CA ARG A 194 -30.24 11.55 2.86
C ARG A 194 -29.23 12.48 2.18
N LYS A 195 -29.53 12.97 0.98
CA LYS A 195 -28.66 13.93 0.29
C LYS A 195 -28.46 15.21 1.09
N LYS A 196 -29.52 15.71 1.75
CA LYS A 196 -29.44 16.90 2.61
C LYS A 196 -28.47 16.67 3.79
N PHE A 197 -28.55 15.50 4.44
CA PHE A 197 -27.64 15.14 5.52
C PHE A 197 -26.16 15.14 5.05
N TRP A 198 -25.88 14.45 3.94
CA TRP A 198 -24.51 14.33 3.43
C TRP A 198 -23.98 15.65 2.86
N LEU A 199 -24.86 16.51 2.33
CA LEU A 199 -24.47 17.87 1.95
C LEU A 199 -24.08 18.70 3.16
N ALA A 200 -24.89 18.68 4.24
CA ALA A 200 -24.58 19.40 5.46
C ALA A 200 -23.26 18.95 6.10
N LEU A 201 -22.92 17.64 6.03
CA LEU A 201 -21.61 17.17 6.49
C LEU A 201 -20.47 17.76 5.65
N ARG A 202 -20.62 17.82 4.32
CA ARG A 202 -19.61 18.46 3.45
C ARG A 202 -19.46 19.94 3.75
N GLU A 203 -20.55 20.66 3.99
CA GLU A 203 -20.54 22.07 4.37
C GLU A 203 -19.82 22.26 5.72
N THR A 204 -20.05 21.38 6.70
CA THR A 204 -19.34 21.39 7.98
C THR A 204 -17.83 21.17 7.79
N LEU A 205 -17.43 20.21 6.94
CA LEU A 205 -16.03 19.97 6.59
C LEU A 205 -15.40 21.15 5.85
N ALA A 206 -16.17 21.85 5.02
CA ALA A 206 -15.70 23.02 4.28
C ALA A 206 -15.33 24.20 5.20
N LEU A 207 -15.97 24.34 6.36
CA LEU A 207 -15.61 25.35 7.36
C LEU A 207 -14.16 25.18 7.85
N ASP A 208 -13.67 23.95 7.87
CA ASP A 208 -12.28 23.61 8.21
C ASP A 208 -11.38 23.47 6.98
N HIS A 209 -11.84 23.87 5.78
CA HIS A 209 -11.17 23.65 4.49
C HIS A 209 -10.94 22.17 4.14
N GLN A 210 -11.77 21.29 4.66
CA GLN A 210 -11.70 19.83 4.48
C GLN A 210 -12.86 19.26 3.64
N ASP A 211 -13.50 20.06 2.81
CA ASP A 211 -14.64 19.69 1.97
C ASP A 211 -14.35 18.56 0.97
N LEU A 212 -13.08 18.44 0.53
CA LEU A 212 -12.64 17.35 -0.33
C LEU A 212 -12.57 15.98 0.36
N GLU A 213 -12.72 15.93 1.69
CA GLU A 213 -12.68 14.69 2.44
C GLU A 213 -13.87 13.77 2.19
N LEU A 214 -14.98 14.32 1.73
CA LEU A 214 -16.17 13.58 1.38
C LEU A 214 -16.60 13.91 -0.05
N GLN A 215 -16.49 12.95 -0.95
CA GLN A 215 -16.90 13.13 -2.35
C GLN A 215 -18.42 12.99 -2.52
N ASP A 216 -18.92 13.50 -3.66
CA ASP A 216 -20.31 13.32 -4.04
C ASP A 216 -20.67 11.82 -4.15
N GLY A 217 -21.77 11.44 -3.46
CA GLY A 217 -22.22 10.06 -3.42
C GLY A 217 -21.49 9.15 -2.43
N GLU A 218 -20.52 9.66 -1.66
CA GLU A 218 -20.00 8.93 -0.50
C GLU A 218 -20.99 9.06 0.67
N GLU A 219 -21.50 7.92 1.11
CA GLU A 219 -22.39 7.76 2.26
C GLU A 219 -21.73 6.74 3.19
N LEU A 220 -21.28 7.19 4.37
CA LEU A 220 -20.34 6.43 5.19
C LEU A 220 -20.98 5.94 6.52
N SER A 221 -20.50 4.81 7.01
CA SER A 221 -20.78 4.33 8.37
C SER A 221 -19.98 5.11 9.41
N ALA A 222 -20.32 4.99 10.69
CA ALA A 222 -19.57 5.59 11.80
C ALA A 222 -18.10 5.15 11.78
N ILE A 223 -17.85 3.86 11.58
CA ILE A 223 -16.50 3.28 11.51
C ILE A 223 -15.70 3.90 10.37
N ALA A 224 -16.32 4.01 9.19
CA ALA A 224 -15.70 4.60 8.01
C ALA A 224 -15.40 6.10 8.21
N LEU A 225 -16.29 6.83 8.88
CA LEU A 225 -16.10 8.25 9.21
C LEU A 225 -14.99 8.44 10.25
N VAL A 226 -14.95 7.64 11.31
CA VAL A 226 -13.83 7.69 12.27
C VAL A 226 -12.52 7.48 11.53
N LYS A 227 -12.42 6.44 10.71
CA LYS A 227 -11.21 6.15 9.93
C LYS A 227 -10.83 7.30 8.98
N ARG A 228 -11.79 7.92 8.29
CA ARG A 228 -11.58 9.01 7.34
C ARG A 228 -11.17 10.32 8.01
N LEU A 229 -11.83 10.66 9.14
CA LEU A 229 -11.73 11.98 9.77
C LEU A 229 -10.78 11.98 10.99
N PHE A 230 -10.36 10.81 11.49
CA PHE A 230 -9.42 10.70 12.62
C PHE A 230 -8.17 11.59 12.46
N PRO A 231 -7.50 11.66 11.29
CA PRO A 231 -6.31 12.50 11.15
C PRO A 231 -6.57 13.98 11.44
N LEU A 232 -7.80 14.47 11.21
CA LEU A 232 -8.19 15.85 11.43
C LEU A 232 -8.43 16.18 12.92
N VAL A 233 -8.69 15.16 13.72
CA VAL A 233 -8.99 15.26 15.16
C VAL A 233 -7.98 14.51 16.02
N ALA A 234 -6.85 14.09 15.46
CA ALA A 234 -5.88 13.27 16.16
C ALA A 234 -5.34 13.96 17.42
N ASN A 235 -5.07 15.26 17.36
CA ASN A 235 -4.58 15.99 18.53
C ASN A 235 -5.57 15.96 19.70
N GLU A 236 -6.86 16.07 19.42
CA GLU A 236 -7.93 15.98 20.43
C GLU A 236 -8.15 14.54 20.91
N ALA A 237 -7.98 13.56 20.00
CA ALA A 237 -8.27 12.16 20.27
C ALA A 237 -7.14 11.41 20.98
N ILE A 238 -5.88 11.72 20.64
CA ILE A 238 -4.71 10.95 21.09
C ILE A 238 -3.59 11.81 21.70
N GLY A 239 -3.75 13.15 21.74
CA GLY A 239 -2.81 14.07 22.36
C GLY A 239 -1.64 14.53 21.47
N TRP A 240 -1.58 14.11 20.19
CA TRP A 240 -0.61 14.62 19.21
C TRP A 240 -1.17 14.65 17.80
N SER A 241 -0.58 15.51 16.97
CA SER A 241 -0.97 15.64 15.57
C SER A 241 -0.33 14.55 14.71
N VAL A 242 -1.07 14.10 13.71
CA VAL A 242 -0.59 13.19 12.67
C VAL A 242 -0.67 13.86 11.31
N PRO A 243 0.06 13.37 10.27
CA PRO A 243 -0.07 13.91 8.93
C PRO A 243 -1.51 13.82 8.42
N VAL A 244 -2.03 14.93 7.90
CA VAL A 244 -3.36 14.99 7.28
C VAL A 244 -3.29 14.83 5.77
N SER A 245 -2.11 15.03 5.17
CA SER A 245 -1.88 14.90 3.73
C SER A 245 -1.07 13.63 3.45
N TYR A 246 -1.61 12.78 2.61
CA TYR A 246 -0.96 11.58 2.07
C TYR A 246 -0.97 11.67 0.55
N ARG A 247 0.09 11.19 -0.08
CA ARG A 247 0.18 11.18 -1.53
C ARG A 247 -0.94 10.34 -2.13
N SER A 248 -1.66 10.92 -3.08
CA SER A 248 -2.70 10.20 -3.81
C SER A 248 -2.10 9.18 -4.78
N THR A 249 -2.91 8.21 -5.23
CA THR A 249 -2.51 7.27 -6.27
C THR A 249 -2.15 7.96 -7.59
N VAL A 250 -2.81 9.09 -7.89
CA VAL A 250 -2.51 9.95 -9.04
C VAL A 250 -1.14 10.61 -8.90
N ASP A 251 -0.81 11.09 -7.72
CA ASP A 251 0.48 11.70 -7.40
C ASP A 251 1.63 10.69 -7.53
N LEU A 252 1.44 9.47 -7.01
CA LEU A 252 2.41 8.39 -7.13
C LEU A 252 2.64 8.00 -8.60
N ALA A 253 1.58 7.89 -9.40
CA ALA A 253 1.67 7.57 -10.82
C ALA A 253 2.43 8.64 -11.61
N ALA A 254 2.29 9.92 -11.25
CA ALA A 254 2.94 11.03 -11.94
C ALA A 254 4.38 11.30 -11.48
N THR A 255 4.86 10.66 -10.40
CA THR A 255 6.13 11.03 -9.72
C THR A 255 7.33 11.07 -10.66
N SER A 256 7.54 10.04 -11.44
CA SER A 256 8.69 9.94 -12.35
C SER A 256 8.59 10.95 -13.50
N TRP A 257 7.39 11.19 -14.01
CA TRP A 257 7.17 12.21 -15.01
C TRP A 257 7.47 13.62 -14.47
N VAL A 258 6.94 13.98 -13.29
CA VAL A 258 7.24 15.27 -12.65
C VAL A 258 8.74 15.44 -12.43
N THR A 259 9.42 14.40 -11.94
CA THR A 259 10.87 14.38 -11.78
C THR A 259 11.59 14.70 -13.08
N HIS A 260 11.18 14.06 -14.17
CA HIS A 260 11.79 14.23 -15.50
C HIS A 260 11.54 15.65 -16.06
N VAL A 261 10.28 16.10 -16.11
CA VAL A 261 9.96 17.40 -16.71
C VAL A 261 10.52 18.59 -15.92
N CYS A 262 10.57 18.48 -14.60
CA CYS A 262 11.21 19.52 -13.79
C CYS A 262 12.71 19.65 -14.02
N ARG A 263 13.40 18.58 -14.46
CA ARG A 263 14.81 18.63 -14.87
C ARG A 263 15.01 19.12 -16.29
N THR A 264 14.16 18.68 -17.22
CA THR A 264 14.37 18.88 -18.68
C THR A 264 13.57 20.05 -19.25
N GLN A 265 12.42 20.37 -18.66
CA GLN A 265 11.47 21.39 -19.13
C GLN A 265 11.05 22.34 -17.97
N SER A 266 12.01 22.79 -17.19
CA SER A 266 11.78 23.59 -15.98
C SER A 266 11.02 24.89 -16.23
N HIS A 267 11.22 25.53 -17.39
CA HIS A 267 10.52 26.76 -17.80
C HIS A 267 9.03 26.50 -18.04
N ASP A 268 8.70 25.41 -18.75
CA ASP A 268 7.31 25.01 -19.01
C ASP A 268 6.58 24.68 -17.69
N CYS A 269 7.28 24.00 -16.74
CA CYS A 269 6.76 23.74 -15.41
C CYS A 269 6.46 25.03 -14.62
N GLU A 270 7.36 26.02 -14.69
CA GLU A 270 7.16 27.33 -14.03
C GLU A 270 5.94 28.06 -14.61
N ASP A 271 5.81 28.12 -15.94
CA ASP A 271 4.71 28.80 -16.61
C ASP A 271 3.38 28.10 -16.44
N TYR A 272 3.38 26.76 -16.44
CA TYR A 272 2.21 25.95 -16.08
C TYR A 272 1.73 26.26 -14.66
N ALA A 273 2.63 26.28 -13.68
CA ALA A 273 2.31 26.58 -12.29
C ALA A 273 1.82 28.02 -12.09
N LYS A 274 2.39 29.01 -12.80
CA LYS A 274 1.91 30.39 -12.78
C LYS A 274 0.48 30.48 -13.32
N THR A 275 0.18 29.81 -14.42
CA THR A 275 -1.14 29.78 -15.03
C THR A 275 -2.14 29.05 -14.14
N GLY A 276 -1.73 27.93 -13.54
CA GLY A 276 -2.54 27.06 -12.70
C GLY A 276 -2.41 27.32 -11.19
N ARG A 277 -2.10 28.54 -10.77
CA ARG A 277 -1.80 28.87 -9.36
C ARG A 277 -2.88 28.39 -8.37
N ILE A 278 -4.13 28.37 -8.79
CA ILE A 278 -5.27 27.93 -7.96
C ILE A 278 -5.25 26.42 -7.65
N PHE A 279 -4.46 25.64 -8.39
CA PHE A 279 -4.30 24.19 -8.16
C PHE A 279 -3.13 23.85 -7.23
N ILE A 280 -2.40 24.86 -6.73
CA ILE A 280 -1.28 24.64 -5.81
C ILE A 280 -1.84 24.29 -4.42
N GLN A 281 -1.36 23.16 -3.89
CA GLN A 281 -1.69 22.65 -2.56
C GLN A 281 -0.42 22.60 -1.70
N SER A 282 -0.57 22.63 -0.39
CA SER A 282 0.56 22.38 0.50
C SER A 282 0.87 20.89 0.53
N LYS A 283 1.97 20.49 -0.13
CA LYS A 283 2.51 19.13 -0.11
C LYS A 283 3.87 19.16 0.58
N ASP A 284 3.89 19.14 1.88
CA ASP A 284 5.11 19.08 2.65
C ASP A 284 5.07 17.90 3.65
N PRO A 285 6.15 17.07 3.71
CA PRO A 285 7.34 17.15 2.86
C PRO A 285 7.11 16.61 1.43
N LEU A 286 7.79 17.21 0.46
CA LEU A 286 7.85 16.68 -0.91
C LEU A 286 8.59 15.33 -0.92
N PRO A 287 8.38 14.45 -1.94
CA PRO A 287 9.21 13.28 -2.19
C PRO A 287 10.70 13.64 -2.25
N ILE A 288 11.59 12.76 -1.78
CA ILE A 288 13.03 13.05 -1.68
C ILE A 288 13.62 13.47 -3.04
N ALA A 289 13.24 12.80 -4.13
CA ALA A 289 13.70 13.17 -5.46
C ALA A 289 13.29 14.61 -5.82
N TRP A 290 12.07 15.02 -5.42
CA TRP A 290 11.57 16.38 -5.68
C TRP A 290 12.22 17.43 -4.77
N GLN A 291 12.49 17.09 -3.50
CA GLN A 291 13.20 18.00 -2.58
C GLN A 291 14.55 18.43 -3.15
N ARG A 292 15.32 17.46 -3.68
CA ARG A 292 16.61 17.72 -4.30
C ARG A 292 16.46 18.67 -5.50
N ILE A 293 15.54 18.37 -6.41
CA ILE A 293 15.31 19.21 -7.61
C ILE A 293 14.82 20.60 -7.19
N ALA A 294 13.89 20.70 -6.24
CA ALA A 294 13.38 21.99 -5.73
C ALA A 294 14.47 22.82 -5.02
N THR A 295 15.48 22.18 -4.44
CA THR A 295 16.65 22.85 -3.86
C THR A 295 17.58 23.39 -4.95
N GLU A 296 17.83 22.61 -6.00
CA GLU A 296 18.64 22.97 -7.16
C GLU A 296 17.96 24.06 -8.00
N ASN A 297 16.63 23.97 -8.19
CA ASN A 297 15.81 24.93 -8.94
C ASN A 297 14.48 25.24 -8.20
N PRO A 298 14.46 26.25 -7.32
CA PRO A 298 13.26 26.58 -6.55
C PRO A 298 12.04 27.01 -7.40
N ARG A 299 12.23 27.40 -8.66
CA ARG A 299 11.14 27.86 -9.53
C ARG A 299 10.17 26.74 -9.92
N VAL A 300 10.61 25.49 -9.90
CA VAL A 300 9.75 24.33 -10.21
C VAL A 300 8.97 23.82 -8.98
N ARG A 301 9.29 24.28 -7.77
CA ARG A 301 8.58 23.86 -6.55
C ARG A 301 7.06 24.08 -6.61
N PRO A 302 6.53 25.22 -7.09
CA PRO A 302 5.08 25.41 -7.25
C PRO A 302 4.42 24.37 -8.14
N PHE A 303 5.08 23.94 -9.23
CA PHE A 303 4.58 22.87 -10.09
C PHE A 303 4.47 21.54 -9.33
N MET A 304 5.49 21.18 -8.57
CA MET A 304 5.49 19.96 -7.74
C MET A 304 4.39 19.95 -6.66
N GLN A 305 3.97 21.14 -6.20
CA GLN A 305 2.95 21.31 -5.18
C GLN A 305 1.52 21.39 -5.75
N MET A 306 1.34 21.32 -7.07
CA MET A 306 0.01 21.31 -7.66
C MET A 306 -0.76 20.01 -7.34
N ASP A 307 -2.09 20.10 -7.36
CA ASP A 307 -2.95 18.92 -7.33
C ASP A 307 -2.58 17.98 -8.49
N ALA A 308 -2.29 16.71 -8.18
CA ALA A 308 -1.85 15.74 -9.18
C ALA A 308 -2.87 15.51 -10.30
N ASN A 309 -4.17 15.70 -10.01
CA ASN A 309 -5.21 15.64 -11.04
C ASN A 309 -5.05 16.71 -12.12
N SER A 310 -4.36 17.83 -11.81
CA SER A 310 -4.09 18.88 -12.79
C SER A 310 -3.02 18.50 -13.83
N TRP A 311 -2.21 17.47 -13.58
CA TRP A 311 -1.19 17.01 -14.52
C TRP A 311 -1.71 16.03 -15.56
N HIS A 312 -2.90 15.47 -15.36
CA HIS A 312 -3.51 14.54 -16.32
C HIS A 312 -4.66 15.21 -17.05
N VAL A 313 -4.61 15.28 -18.38
CA VAL A 313 -5.62 15.92 -19.21
C VAL A 313 -7.04 15.40 -18.90
N ASN A 314 -7.18 14.08 -18.77
CA ASN A 314 -8.49 13.46 -18.51
C ASN A 314 -9.10 13.87 -17.15
N THR A 315 -8.30 13.96 -16.10
CA THR A 315 -8.76 14.40 -14.78
C THR A 315 -8.95 15.91 -14.72
N LEU A 316 -8.04 16.67 -15.36
CA LEU A 316 -8.12 18.12 -15.44
C LEU A 316 -9.42 18.58 -16.13
N LEU A 317 -9.88 17.88 -17.15
CA LEU A 317 -11.11 18.20 -17.88
C LEU A 317 -12.37 17.57 -17.28
N ASN A 318 -12.27 16.83 -16.18
CA ASN A 318 -13.43 16.22 -15.51
C ASN A 318 -14.05 17.22 -14.52
N ASP A 319 -15.18 17.83 -14.89
CA ASP A 319 -15.88 18.83 -14.08
C ASP A 319 -16.22 18.39 -12.65
N ARG A 320 -16.38 17.09 -12.42
CA ARG A 320 -16.74 16.52 -11.10
C ARG A 320 -15.62 16.61 -10.07
N LEU A 321 -14.38 16.85 -10.49
CA LEU A 321 -13.21 16.88 -9.62
C LEU A 321 -12.87 18.29 -9.13
N TRP A 322 -13.51 19.33 -9.71
CA TRP A 322 -13.09 20.72 -9.52
C TRP A 322 -14.22 21.60 -9.00
N LYS A 323 -13.85 22.60 -8.22
CA LYS A 323 -14.75 23.65 -7.74
C LYS A 323 -14.98 24.71 -8.84
N GLU A 324 -16.02 25.55 -8.66
CA GLU A 324 -16.35 26.64 -9.59
C GLU A 324 -15.18 27.61 -9.85
N GLU A 325 -14.36 27.85 -8.84
CA GLU A 325 -13.18 28.73 -8.92
C GLU A 325 -12.15 28.21 -9.94
N GLN A 326 -12.05 26.89 -10.12
CA GLN A 326 -11.20 26.21 -11.11
C GLN A 326 -11.95 26.08 -12.44
N SER A 327 -12.27 27.21 -13.05
CA SER A 327 -13.20 27.31 -14.18
C SER A 327 -12.82 26.40 -15.37
N PRO A 328 -13.82 25.92 -16.16
CA PRO A 328 -13.57 25.12 -17.35
C PRO A 328 -12.63 25.79 -18.36
N SER A 329 -12.71 27.10 -18.51
CA SER A 329 -11.83 27.88 -19.42
C SER A 329 -10.36 27.82 -19.00
N LEU A 330 -10.08 27.92 -17.69
CA LEU A 330 -8.73 27.78 -17.15
C LEU A 330 -8.20 26.36 -17.35
N ARG A 331 -9.02 25.35 -17.08
CA ARG A 331 -8.65 23.94 -17.23
C ARG A 331 -8.37 23.57 -18.69
N ASN A 332 -9.18 24.06 -19.64
CA ASN A 332 -8.93 23.89 -21.06
C ASN A 332 -7.60 24.53 -21.49
N ARG A 333 -7.29 25.73 -21.00
CA ARG A 333 -6.01 26.38 -21.27
C ARG A 333 -4.83 25.56 -20.73
N LEU A 334 -4.92 25.06 -19.49
CA LEU A 334 -3.89 24.21 -18.90
C LEU A 334 -3.73 22.90 -19.67
N ALA A 335 -4.84 22.28 -20.13
CA ALA A 335 -4.79 21.06 -20.94
C ALA A 335 -4.03 21.28 -22.27
N GLN A 336 -4.18 22.45 -22.90
CA GLN A 336 -3.41 22.83 -24.08
C GLN A 336 -1.91 22.95 -23.77
N VAL A 337 -1.55 23.53 -22.61
CA VAL A 337 -0.13 23.63 -22.20
C VAL A 337 0.43 22.24 -21.90
N LEU A 338 -0.32 21.34 -21.25
CA LEU A 338 0.14 19.96 -21.00
C LEU A 338 0.48 19.19 -22.27
N GLN A 339 -0.21 19.45 -23.39
CA GLN A 339 0.08 18.81 -24.67
C GLN A 339 1.41 19.27 -25.30
N GLN A 340 2.01 20.34 -24.79
CA GLN A 340 3.31 20.84 -25.26
C GLN A 340 4.49 20.16 -24.55
N PHE A 341 4.25 19.48 -23.42
CA PHE A 341 5.28 18.68 -22.78
C PHE A 341 5.68 17.50 -23.66
N ALA A 342 6.96 17.16 -23.68
CA ALA A 342 7.52 16.07 -24.49
C ALA A 342 6.94 14.70 -24.16
N SER A 343 6.32 14.54 -23.00
CA SER A 343 5.68 13.31 -22.56
C SER A 343 4.54 13.59 -21.60
N SER A 344 3.66 12.63 -21.40
CA SER A 344 2.57 12.67 -20.42
C SER A 344 2.92 11.87 -19.16
N PRO A 345 2.30 12.18 -17.99
CA PRO A 345 2.46 11.38 -16.78
C PRO A 345 1.90 9.97 -16.98
N ASP A 346 2.50 9.00 -16.28
CA ASP A 346 1.93 7.64 -16.23
C ASP A 346 0.61 7.63 -15.47
N THR A 347 -0.22 6.67 -15.80
CA THR A 347 -1.52 6.44 -15.16
C THR A 347 -1.50 5.24 -14.20
N TYR A 348 -0.37 4.57 -14.06
CA TYR A 348 -0.19 3.40 -13.19
C TYR A 348 0.74 3.72 -12.02
N TYR A 349 0.49 3.06 -10.92
CA TYR A 349 1.33 3.02 -9.72
C TYR A 349 1.40 1.59 -9.21
N ALA A 350 2.14 1.33 -8.14
CA ALA A 350 2.28 0.00 -7.57
C ALA A 350 1.92 -0.04 -6.09
N ILE A 351 1.33 -1.15 -5.66
CA ILE A 351 1.17 -1.55 -4.27
C ILE A 351 2.16 -2.67 -3.99
N LEU A 352 2.97 -2.52 -2.95
CA LEU A 352 3.87 -3.53 -2.43
C LEU A 352 3.37 -4.03 -1.09
N LEU A 353 3.15 -5.34 -0.99
CA LEU A 353 2.85 -6.04 0.26
C LEU A 353 3.93 -7.09 0.50
N MET A 354 4.54 -7.08 1.67
CA MET A 354 5.55 -8.08 2.07
C MET A 354 5.23 -8.64 3.44
N ASP A 355 5.56 -9.92 3.67
CA ASP A 355 5.35 -10.58 4.95
C ASP A 355 6.37 -11.71 5.14
N GLY A 356 6.88 -11.82 6.36
CA GLY A 356 7.87 -12.81 6.74
C GLY A 356 7.37 -14.25 6.61
N ASP A 357 8.28 -15.12 6.27
CA ASP A 357 7.96 -16.51 6.03
C ASP A 357 8.09 -17.34 7.31
N ARG A 358 7.01 -18.06 7.67
CA ARG A 358 6.99 -19.06 8.76
C ARG A 358 7.42 -18.49 10.13
N LEU A 359 7.05 -17.24 10.46
CA LEU A 359 7.40 -16.61 11.74
C LEU A 359 7.03 -17.50 12.95
N GLY A 360 5.87 -18.15 12.93
CA GLY A 360 5.45 -19.07 14.00
C GLY A 360 6.39 -20.27 14.19
N GLN A 361 7.06 -20.75 13.14
CA GLN A 361 8.08 -21.80 13.25
C GLN A 361 9.40 -21.24 13.80
N LEU A 362 9.79 -20.05 13.36
CA LEU A 362 10.99 -19.36 13.87
C LEU A 362 10.90 -19.13 15.37
N LEU A 363 9.76 -18.73 15.88
CA LEU A 363 9.52 -18.51 17.31
C LEU A 363 9.55 -19.82 18.15
N LYS A 364 9.33 -20.98 17.52
CA LYS A 364 9.48 -22.30 18.17
C LYS A 364 10.95 -22.79 18.23
N THR A 365 11.76 -22.36 17.26
CA THR A 365 13.15 -22.85 17.08
C THR A 365 14.21 -21.89 17.59
N HIS A 366 13.85 -20.63 17.82
CA HIS A 366 14.78 -19.59 18.27
C HIS A 366 14.18 -18.81 19.46
N PRO A 367 15.01 -18.24 20.33
CA PRO A 367 14.52 -17.38 21.42
C PRO A 367 13.68 -16.22 20.85
N SER A 368 12.44 -16.07 21.34
CA SER A 368 11.50 -15.05 20.86
C SER A 368 12.08 -13.63 20.91
N ARG A 369 12.90 -13.35 21.94
CA ARG A 369 13.59 -12.07 22.09
C ARG A 369 14.57 -11.79 20.94
N THR A 370 15.28 -12.80 20.44
CA THR A 370 16.22 -12.64 19.32
C THR A 370 15.50 -12.34 18.00
N ILE A 371 14.43 -13.07 17.72
CA ILE A 371 13.63 -12.86 16.52
C ILE A 371 12.94 -11.49 16.59
N SER A 372 12.34 -11.16 17.72
CA SER A 372 11.64 -9.89 17.87
C SER A 372 12.58 -8.67 17.80
N ALA A 373 13.80 -8.76 18.32
CA ALA A 373 14.79 -7.71 18.18
C ALA A 373 15.15 -7.48 16.70
N ALA A 374 15.36 -8.56 15.93
CA ALA A 374 15.62 -8.47 14.50
C ALA A 374 14.44 -7.86 13.73
N LEU A 375 13.20 -8.24 14.07
CA LEU A 375 11.99 -7.67 13.46
C LEU A 375 11.83 -6.18 13.80
N LYS A 376 12.18 -5.77 15.01
CA LYS A 376 12.22 -4.36 15.39
C LYS A 376 13.22 -3.58 14.54
N ASP A 377 14.46 -4.10 14.39
CA ASP A 377 15.49 -3.46 13.56
C ASP A 377 15.02 -3.38 12.10
N PHE A 378 14.32 -4.41 11.61
CA PHE A 378 13.70 -4.39 10.30
C PHE A 378 12.67 -3.26 10.18
N THR A 379 11.68 -3.23 11.07
CA THR A 379 10.61 -2.22 11.07
C THR A 379 11.15 -0.80 11.12
N GLN A 380 12.21 -0.55 11.90
CA GLN A 380 12.84 0.77 12.01
C GLN A 380 13.53 1.23 10.72
N GLY A 381 14.06 0.33 9.90
CA GLY A 381 14.70 0.67 8.63
C GLY A 381 13.76 0.79 7.44
N VAL A 382 12.52 0.27 7.54
CA VAL A 382 11.55 0.30 6.44
C VAL A 382 11.19 1.71 5.98
N PRO A 383 10.89 2.70 6.87
CA PRO A 383 10.51 4.05 6.45
C PRO A 383 11.55 4.71 5.55
N ASP A 384 12.83 4.62 5.91
CA ASP A 384 13.93 5.21 5.14
C ASP A 384 14.04 4.58 3.74
N ILE A 385 13.94 3.24 3.66
CA ILE A 385 14.00 2.51 2.38
C ILE A 385 12.86 2.92 1.47
N VAL A 386 11.63 3.00 2.01
CA VAL A 386 10.44 3.40 1.26
C VAL A 386 10.55 4.84 0.78
N GLN A 387 10.95 5.76 1.67
CA GLN A 387 11.08 7.18 1.35
C GLN A 387 12.18 7.45 0.31
N GLN A 388 13.35 6.77 0.41
CA GLN A 388 14.44 6.88 -0.57
C GLN A 388 14.03 6.42 -1.97
N ARG A 389 12.97 5.64 -2.09
CA ARG A 389 12.37 5.14 -3.34
C ARG A 389 11.05 5.83 -3.68
N ASN A 390 10.87 7.08 -3.25
CA ASN A 390 9.69 7.89 -3.53
C ASN A 390 8.35 7.21 -3.16
N GLY A 391 8.38 6.22 -2.28
CA GLY A 391 7.21 5.49 -1.83
C GLY A 391 6.46 6.20 -0.72
N GLU A 392 5.22 5.75 -0.50
CA GLU A 392 4.36 6.12 0.61
C GLU A 392 4.15 4.91 1.52
N LEU A 393 4.68 4.96 2.73
CA LEU A 393 4.55 3.88 3.70
C LEU A 393 3.19 3.94 4.39
N ILE A 394 2.45 2.85 4.29
CA ILE A 394 1.14 2.70 4.95
C ILE A 394 1.29 2.02 6.30
N TYR A 395 2.09 0.95 6.34
CA TYR A 395 2.27 0.13 7.52
C TYR A 395 3.64 -0.56 7.49
N ALA A 396 4.30 -0.62 8.64
CA ALA A 396 5.46 -1.46 8.89
C ALA A 396 5.40 -1.93 10.35
N GLY A 397 5.18 -3.22 10.57
CA GLY A 397 5.07 -3.77 11.91
C GLY A 397 5.42 -5.26 11.96
N GLY A 398 6.36 -5.61 12.80
CA GLY A 398 6.88 -6.97 12.84
C GLY A 398 7.59 -7.34 11.53
N ASP A 399 7.05 -8.30 10.81
CA ASP A 399 7.53 -8.78 9.50
C ASP A 399 6.68 -8.29 8.32
N ASP A 400 5.62 -7.53 8.59
CA ASP A 400 4.69 -7.03 7.57
C ASP A 400 5.05 -5.63 7.08
N VAL A 401 4.97 -5.41 5.77
CA VAL A 401 5.14 -4.10 5.13
C VAL A 401 4.05 -3.90 4.07
N LEU A 402 3.36 -2.76 4.14
CA LEU A 402 2.46 -2.28 3.09
C LEU A 402 2.89 -0.87 2.67
N ALA A 403 3.22 -0.70 1.41
CA ALA A 403 3.62 0.60 0.86
C ALA A 403 3.16 0.76 -0.60
N LEU A 404 3.07 2.02 -1.04
CA LEU A 404 2.74 2.39 -2.41
C LEU A 404 3.93 3.07 -3.07
N PHE A 405 4.11 2.85 -4.37
CA PHE A 405 5.28 3.35 -5.10
C PHE A 405 4.94 3.83 -6.51
N PRO A 406 5.75 4.72 -7.08
CA PRO A 406 5.89 4.84 -8.53
C PRO A 406 6.35 3.50 -9.13
N ILE A 407 5.96 3.22 -10.37
CA ILE A 407 6.29 1.93 -11.01
C ILE A 407 7.79 1.65 -11.00
N GLU A 408 8.58 2.62 -11.40
CA GLU A 408 10.03 2.51 -11.61
C GLU A 408 10.79 2.18 -10.31
N ASP A 409 10.28 2.67 -9.18
CA ASP A 409 10.93 2.50 -7.88
C ASP A 409 10.58 1.19 -7.17
N THR A 410 9.49 0.54 -7.59
CA THR A 410 8.85 -0.55 -6.82
C THR A 410 9.72 -1.80 -6.70
N LEU A 411 10.29 -2.27 -7.82
CA LEU A 411 11.14 -3.47 -7.81
C LEU A 411 12.41 -3.24 -7.00
N ALA A 412 13.06 -2.09 -7.18
CA ALA A 412 14.24 -1.70 -6.43
C ALA A 412 13.94 -1.57 -4.92
N ALA A 413 12.76 -1.04 -4.55
CA ALA A 413 12.30 -0.97 -3.17
C ALA A 413 12.10 -2.37 -2.57
N SER A 414 11.41 -3.26 -3.28
CA SER A 414 11.15 -4.63 -2.81
C SER A 414 12.43 -5.42 -2.56
N ILE A 415 13.41 -5.28 -3.44
CA ILE A 415 14.73 -5.89 -3.32
C ILE A 415 15.51 -5.30 -2.12
N ALA A 416 15.45 -3.98 -1.92
CA ALA A 416 16.12 -3.32 -0.80
C ALA A 416 15.53 -3.77 0.54
N LEU A 417 14.18 -3.86 0.64
CA LEU A 417 13.50 -4.37 1.82
C LEU A 417 13.84 -5.84 2.10
N ARG A 418 13.88 -6.69 1.07
CA ARG A 418 14.31 -8.08 1.21
C ARG A 418 15.75 -8.19 1.72
N LYS A 419 16.67 -7.38 1.17
CA LYS A 419 18.07 -7.34 1.61
C LYS A 419 18.20 -6.88 3.06
N HIS A 420 17.44 -5.84 3.44
CA HIS A 420 17.40 -5.36 4.81
C HIS A 420 16.90 -6.44 5.77
N TYR A 421 15.78 -7.11 5.43
CA TYR A 421 15.25 -8.23 6.22
C TYR A 421 16.28 -9.36 6.38
N ALA A 422 16.90 -9.80 5.30
CA ALA A 422 17.93 -10.84 5.33
C ALA A 422 19.14 -10.44 6.20
N GLY A 423 19.55 -9.18 6.17
CA GLY A 423 20.63 -8.63 6.98
C GLY A 423 20.33 -8.67 8.48
N VAL A 424 19.17 -8.21 8.90
CA VAL A 424 18.77 -8.19 10.32
C VAL A 424 18.46 -9.59 10.85
N MET A 425 17.83 -10.44 10.03
CA MET A 425 17.51 -11.83 10.39
C MET A 425 18.72 -12.76 10.37
N LYS A 426 19.83 -12.35 9.75
CA LYS A 426 21.09 -13.13 9.69
C LYS A 426 20.87 -14.59 9.24
N GLY A 427 20.07 -14.77 8.18
CA GLY A 427 19.75 -16.09 7.60
C GLY A 427 18.73 -16.94 8.37
N ARG A 428 18.13 -16.44 9.46
CA ARG A 428 17.17 -17.21 10.27
C ARG A 428 15.80 -17.31 9.64
N GLY A 429 15.46 -16.44 8.69
CA GLY A 429 14.16 -16.42 8.02
C GLY A 429 14.23 -15.73 6.68
N THR A 430 13.17 -15.91 5.89
CA THR A 430 12.96 -15.29 4.60
C THR A 430 11.72 -14.40 4.61
N ILE A 431 11.55 -13.59 3.59
CA ILE A 431 10.39 -12.73 3.40
C ILE A 431 9.87 -12.91 1.98
N SER A 432 8.55 -13.00 1.83
CA SER A 432 7.89 -13.03 0.53
C SER A 432 7.22 -11.70 0.24
N GLY A 433 7.05 -11.36 -1.04
CA GLY A 433 6.44 -10.12 -1.47
C GLY A 433 5.41 -10.30 -2.58
N ALA A 434 4.52 -9.32 -2.69
CA ALA A 434 3.56 -9.17 -3.78
C ALA A 434 3.57 -7.73 -4.28
N ILE A 435 3.62 -7.54 -5.61
CA ILE A 435 3.49 -6.24 -6.27
C ILE A 435 2.26 -6.27 -7.17
N VAL A 436 1.37 -5.28 -7.00
CA VAL A 436 0.24 -5.05 -7.88
C VAL A 436 0.43 -3.72 -8.58
N TYR A 437 0.69 -3.76 -9.88
CA TYR A 437 0.67 -2.58 -10.74
C TYR A 437 -0.77 -2.30 -11.17
N ALA A 438 -1.26 -1.09 -10.97
CA ALA A 438 -2.64 -0.76 -11.25
C ALA A 438 -2.83 0.68 -11.71
N HIS A 439 -3.83 0.90 -12.53
CA HIS A 439 -4.28 2.23 -12.90
C HIS A 439 -4.78 2.99 -11.66
N TYR A 440 -4.47 4.29 -11.52
CA TYR A 440 -4.82 5.09 -10.35
C TYR A 440 -6.33 5.20 -10.07
N HIS A 441 -7.19 4.91 -11.05
CA HIS A 441 -8.66 4.81 -10.85
C HIS A 441 -9.13 3.44 -10.37
N ALA A 442 -8.26 2.43 -10.31
CA ALA A 442 -8.66 1.11 -9.84
C ALA A 442 -9.01 1.16 -8.35
N PRO A 443 -10.08 0.46 -7.91
CA PRO A 443 -10.52 0.47 -6.52
C PRO A 443 -9.45 -0.10 -5.58
N LEU A 444 -8.98 0.68 -4.61
CA LEU A 444 -7.94 0.27 -3.65
C LEU A 444 -8.28 -1.05 -2.93
N THR A 445 -9.53 -1.25 -2.55
CA THR A 445 -9.99 -2.48 -1.90
C THR A 445 -9.70 -3.73 -2.74
N GLU A 446 -9.95 -3.66 -4.06
CA GLU A 446 -9.67 -4.77 -4.97
C GLU A 446 -8.16 -5.01 -5.13
N LEU A 447 -7.39 -3.93 -5.18
CA LEU A 447 -5.93 -4.01 -5.31
C LEU A 447 -5.29 -4.64 -4.07
N ILE A 448 -5.71 -4.25 -2.88
CA ILE A 448 -5.23 -4.83 -1.63
C ILE A 448 -5.63 -6.32 -1.52
N ARG A 449 -6.87 -6.66 -1.93
CA ARG A 449 -7.31 -8.06 -1.97
C ARG A 449 -6.44 -8.89 -2.93
N ASN A 450 -6.12 -8.35 -4.11
CA ASN A 450 -5.24 -9.00 -5.06
C ASN A 450 -3.81 -9.13 -4.51
N ALA A 451 -3.27 -8.11 -3.85
CA ALA A 451 -1.95 -8.17 -3.22
C ALA A 451 -1.87 -9.28 -2.16
N HIS A 452 -2.88 -9.42 -1.30
CA HIS A 452 -2.97 -10.54 -0.35
C HIS A 452 -3.08 -11.89 -1.07
N HIS A 453 -3.91 -11.99 -2.11
CA HIS A 453 -4.01 -13.21 -2.91
C HIS A 453 -2.66 -13.62 -3.52
N LEU A 454 -1.94 -12.67 -4.12
CA LEU A 454 -0.61 -12.89 -4.68
C LEU A 454 0.39 -13.35 -3.61
N LEU A 455 0.39 -12.68 -2.46
CA LEU A 455 1.30 -13.00 -1.38
C LEU A 455 1.04 -14.39 -0.80
N ASP A 456 -0.21 -14.65 -0.37
CA ASP A 456 -0.56 -15.86 0.37
C ASP A 456 -0.63 -17.10 -0.53
N ASN A 457 -1.30 -16.99 -1.69
CA ASN A 457 -1.56 -18.13 -2.55
C ASN A 457 -0.45 -18.34 -3.58
N ILE A 458 0.13 -17.26 -4.13
CA ILE A 458 1.12 -17.38 -5.18
C ILE A 458 2.53 -17.44 -4.60
N ALA A 459 3.01 -16.37 -3.96
CA ALA A 459 4.39 -16.31 -3.46
C ALA A 459 4.66 -17.32 -2.34
N LYS A 460 3.75 -17.41 -1.34
CA LYS A 460 3.96 -18.28 -0.17
C LYS A 460 3.56 -19.74 -0.40
N ARG A 461 2.40 -19.98 -1.03
CA ARG A 461 1.87 -21.35 -1.17
C ARG A 461 2.35 -22.04 -2.42
N GLN A 462 2.13 -21.46 -3.61
CA GLN A 462 2.46 -22.09 -4.88
C GLN A 462 3.95 -22.01 -5.20
N ASN A 463 4.58 -20.87 -4.93
CA ASN A 463 6.01 -20.64 -5.16
C ASN A 463 6.87 -20.87 -3.91
N GLU A 464 6.36 -21.59 -2.89
CA GLU A 464 7.09 -22.11 -1.73
C GLU A 464 7.89 -21.08 -0.94
N ARG A 465 7.41 -19.83 -0.83
CA ARG A 465 8.04 -18.72 -0.06
C ARG A 465 9.38 -18.23 -0.64
N ASP A 466 10.05 -17.31 0.06
CA ASP A 466 11.27 -16.61 -0.41
C ASP A 466 11.12 -16.15 -1.86
N SER A 467 10.01 -15.46 -2.14
CA SER A 467 9.51 -15.26 -3.49
C SER A 467 8.86 -13.88 -3.64
N LEU A 468 8.83 -13.42 -4.88
CA LEU A 468 8.08 -12.22 -5.29
C LEU A 468 7.02 -12.63 -6.33
N ALA A 469 5.78 -12.24 -6.10
CA ALA A 469 4.69 -12.36 -7.07
C ALA A 469 4.29 -10.98 -7.59
N LEU A 470 4.05 -10.85 -8.88
CA LEU A 470 3.68 -9.59 -9.54
C LEU A 470 2.38 -9.77 -10.32
N SER A 471 1.55 -8.72 -10.33
CA SER A 471 0.34 -8.67 -11.15
C SER A 471 0.16 -7.30 -11.77
N VAL A 472 -0.39 -7.26 -12.99
CA VAL A 472 -0.83 -6.05 -13.66
C VAL A 472 -2.34 -6.08 -13.79
N MET A 473 -3.03 -5.17 -13.08
CA MET A 473 -4.48 -4.99 -13.19
C MET A 473 -4.81 -3.93 -14.22
N THR A 474 -5.44 -4.37 -15.31
CA THR A 474 -5.94 -3.47 -16.36
C THR A 474 -7.34 -2.96 -16.03
N SER A 475 -7.80 -1.92 -16.73
CA SER A 475 -9.18 -1.41 -16.63
C SER A 475 -10.25 -2.44 -16.98
N ALA A 476 -9.91 -3.48 -17.74
CA ALA A 476 -10.78 -4.60 -18.10
C ALA A 476 -10.84 -5.69 -17.02
N GLY A 477 -10.15 -5.53 -15.89
CA GLY A 477 -10.10 -6.51 -14.80
C GLY A 477 -9.20 -7.72 -15.10
N ALA A 478 -8.67 -7.87 -16.30
CA ALA A 478 -7.75 -8.96 -16.64
C ALA A 478 -6.42 -8.75 -15.92
N SER A 479 -6.12 -9.61 -14.95
CA SER A 479 -4.84 -9.57 -14.26
C SER A 479 -3.87 -10.55 -14.95
N ARG A 480 -2.66 -10.06 -15.25
CA ARG A 480 -1.52 -10.90 -15.62
C ARG A 480 -0.74 -11.16 -14.34
N THR A 481 -0.42 -12.42 -14.07
CA THR A 481 0.25 -12.82 -12.82
C THR A 481 1.49 -13.62 -13.12
N TRP A 482 2.59 -13.23 -12.50
CA TRP A 482 3.85 -13.94 -12.60
C TRP A 482 4.56 -13.92 -11.24
N ALA A 483 5.34 -14.96 -10.94
CA ALA A 483 6.10 -15.02 -9.69
C ALA A 483 7.46 -15.72 -9.90
N THR A 484 8.41 -15.38 -9.04
CA THR A 484 9.74 -15.99 -9.05
C THR A 484 10.38 -15.98 -7.68
N LYS A 485 11.42 -16.81 -7.49
CA LYS A 485 12.29 -16.74 -6.32
C LYS A 485 13.18 -15.52 -6.36
N TRP A 486 13.47 -14.93 -5.21
CA TRP A 486 14.33 -13.75 -5.13
C TRP A 486 15.73 -13.96 -5.72
N ASN A 487 16.32 -15.14 -5.52
CA ASN A 487 17.64 -15.49 -6.07
C ASN A 487 17.64 -15.65 -7.60
N VAL A 488 16.50 -15.99 -8.21
CA VAL A 488 16.34 -16.04 -9.68
C VAL A 488 16.16 -14.63 -10.23
N LEU A 489 15.36 -13.80 -9.55
CA LEU A 489 15.14 -12.39 -9.93
C LEU A 489 16.45 -11.58 -9.86
N GLN A 490 17.20 -11.76 -8.78
CA GLN A 490 18.44 -11.04 -8.53
C GLN A 490 19.55 -12.00 -8.01
N PRO A 491 20.17 -12.79 -8.92
CA PRO A 491 21.26 -13.69 -8.54
C PRO A 491 22.54 -12.94 -8.12
N SER A 492 22.69 -11.68 -8.54
CA SER A 492 23.83 -10.80 -8.23
C SER A 492 23.33 -9.36 -8.02
N ALA A 493 24.10 -8.35 -8.44
CA ALA A 493 23.67 -6.95 -8.41
C ALA A 493 22.59 -6.62 -9.46
N LEU A 494 22.48 -7.43 -10.53
CA LEU A 494 21.57 -7.19 -11.64
C LEU A 494 20.14 -7.65 -11.31
N ASN A 495 19.18 -6.74 -11.41
CA ASN A 495 17.76 -7.09 -11.47
C ASN A 495 17.41 -7.52 -12.91
N ARG A 496 17.19 -8.81 -13.08
CA ARG A 496 16.95 -9.40 -14.40
C ARG A 496 15.69 -8.90 -15.08
N LEU A 497 14.63 -8.63 -14.33
CA LEU A 497 13.36 -8.17 -14.88
C LEU A 497 13.47 -6.73 -15.41
N GLU A 498 14.12 -5.84 -14.64
CA GLU A 498 14.40 -4.46 -15.08
C GLU A 498 15.33 -4.43 -16.28
N TYR A 499 16.37 -5.25 -16.25
CA TYR A 499 17.28 -5.34 -17.40
C TYR A 499 16.56 -5.81 -18.66
N LEU A 500 15.73 -6.84 -18.58
CA LEU A 500 14.93 -7.30 -19.72
C LEU A 500 13.97 -6.21 -20.21
N ALA A 501 13.30 -5.51 -19.31
CA ALA A 501 12.39 -4.43 -19.68
C ALA A 501 13.10 -3.32 -20.46
N THR A 502 14.32 -2.94 -20.04
CA THR A 502 15.14 -1.93 -20.74
C THR A 502 15.59 -2.43 -22.12
N GLN A 503 16.02 -3.69 -22.24
CA GLN A 503 16.43 -4.26 -23.51
C GLN A 503 15.26 -4.39 -24.49
N VAL A 504 14.08 -4.76 -23.98
CA VAL A 504 12.85 -4.85 -24.75
C VAL A 504 12.41 -3.49 -25.30
N GLN A 505 12.51 -2.43 -24.49
CA GLN A 505 12.21 -1.07 -24.95
C GLN A 505 13.07 -0.67 -26.13
N ALA A 506 14.34 -1.04 -26.13
CA ALA A 506 15.30 -0.71 -27.18
C ALA A 506 15.10 -1.53 -28.46
N ALA A 507 14.57 -2.75 -28.39
CA ALA A 507 14.74 -3.76 -29.41
C ALA A 507 13.50 -4.58 -29.82
N MET A 508 12.42 -4.61 -29.02
CA MET A 508 11.32 -5.56 -29.25
C MET A 508 10.04 -4.87 -29.74
N SER A 509 9.51 -5.34 -30.87
CA SER A 509 8.17 -4.96 -31.30
C SER A 509 7.09 -5.75 -30.54
N SER A 510 5.90 -5.14 -30.42
CA SER A 510 4.71 -5.85 -29.86
C SER A 510 4.40 -7.15 -30.62
N GLN A 511 4.83 -7.27 -31.89
CA GLN A 511 4.66 -8.47 -32.72
C GLN A 511 5.40 -9.69 -32.16
N PHE A 512 6.56 -9.52 -31.54
CA PHE A 512 7.29 -10.61 -30.90
C PHE A 512 6.45 -11.27 -29.79
N LEU A 513 5.83 -10.47 -28.94
CA LEU A 513 5.00 -10.96 -27.82
C LEU A 513 3.79 -11.73 -28.32
N PHE A 514 3.10 -11.20 -29.33
CA PHE A 514 1.96 -11.88 -29.93
C PHE A 514 2.37 -13.22 -30.58
N LYS A 515 3.51 -13.23 -31.24
CA LYS A 515 3.99 -14.43 -31.91
C LYS A 515 4.39 -15.54 -30.93
N ILE A 516 5.08 -15.19 -29.84
CA ILE A 516 5.39 -16.17 -28.80
C ILE A 516 4.11 -16.70 -28.15
N SER A 517 3.15 -15.87 -27.86
CA SER A 517 1.84 -16.29 -27.32
C SER A 517 1.10 -17.23 -28.28
N GLU A 518 1.15 -16.95 -29.57
CA GLU A 518 0.55 -17.83 -30.62
C GLU A 518 1.28 -19.18 -30.71
N LEU A 519 2.61 -19.16 -30.72
CA LEU A 519 3.43 -20.37 -30.78
C LEU A 519 3.21 -21.25 -29.54
N GLU A 520 3.18 -20.64 -28.37
CA GLU A 520 2.90 -21.33 -27.11
C GLU A 520 1.52 -22.01 -27.11
N SER A 521 0.51 -21.30 -27.61
CA SER A 521 -0.85 -21.84 -27.78
C SER A 521 -0.92 -23.00 -28.78
N ARG A 522 -0.11 -22.98 -29.84
CA ARG A 522 -0.11 -24.01 -30.89
C ARG A 522 0.71 -25.25 -30.53
N LEU A 523 1.80 -25.06 -29.80
CA LEU A 523 2.74 -26.15 -29.48
C LEU A 523 2.24 -27.02 -28.29
N GLY A 524 1.29 -26.49 -27.49
CA GLY A 524 0.69 -27.23 -26.38
C GLY A 524 1.63 -27.49 -25.21
N HIS A 525 1.10 -28.16 -24.17
CA HIS A 525 1.82 -28.39 -22.92
C HIS A 525 2.98 -29.39 -23.02
N GLU A 526 3.02 -30.26 -24.03
CA GLU A 526 4.05 -31.30 -24.16
C GLU A 526 5.46 -30.73 -24.45
N SER A 527 5.55 -29.56 -25.08
CA SER A 527 6.82 -28.89 -25.38
C SER A 527 7.36 -28.03 -24.23
N PHE A 528 6.61 -27.86 -23.12
CA PHE A 528 7.03 -26.99 -22.00
C PHE A 528 8.21 -27.52 -21.17
N GLY A 529 8.61 -28.79 -21.33
CA GLY A 529 9.75 -29.38 -20.65
C GLY A 529 11.11 -29.17 -21.36
N ASP A 530 11.11 -28.65 -22.58
CA ASP A 530 12.33 -28.47 -23.38
C ASP A 530 12.78 -27.00 -23.40
N ASP A 531 13.58 -26.64 -22.40
CA ASP A 531 14.12 -25.28 -22.27
C ASP A 531 15.08 -24.92 -23.40
N ASP A 532 15.82 -25.87 -23.94
CA ASP A 532 16.73 -25.65 -25.07
C ASP A 532 15.95 -25.31 -26.32
N PHE A 533 14.83 -25.98 -26.56
CA PHE A 533 13.93 -25.65 -27.67
C PHE A 533 13.42 -24.20 -27.56
N TRP A 534 12.87 -23.82 -26.40
CA TRP A 534 12.36 -22.46 -26.20
C TRP A 534 13.46 -21.41 -26.26
N GLN A 535 14.64 -21.70 -25.73
CA GLN A 535 15.78 -20.78 -25.83
C GLN A 535 16.17 -20.53 -27.28
N HIS A 536 16.27 -21.56 -28.13
CA HIS A 536 16.57 -21.42 -29.54
C HIS A 536 15.46 -20.69 -30.30
N LEU A 537 14.19 -20.98 -29.98
CA LEU A 537 13.05 -20.30 -30.56
C LEU A 537 13.06 -18.79 -30.24
N PHE A 538 13.34 -18.41 -29.00
CA PHE A 538 13.46 -17.00 -28.61
C PHE A 538 14.64 -16.33 -29.31
N VAL A 539 15.80 -16.97 -29.42
CA VAL A 539 16.94 -16.43 -30.18
C VAL A 539 16.54 -16.15 -31.61
N TYR A 540 15.86 -17.10 -32.25
CA TYR A 540 15.42 -16.96 -33.64
C TYR A 540 14.43 -15.81 -33.81
N GLU A 541 13.38 -15.75 -33.01
CA GLU A 541 12.35 -14.70 -33.12
C GLU A 541 12.87 -13.32 -32.68
N LEU A 542 13.76 -13.23 -31.68
CA LEU A 542 14.46 -12.00 -31.34
C LEU A 542 15.32 -11.49 -32.49
N THR A 543 16.12 -12.37 -33.10
CA THR A 543 16.98 -12.01 -34.23
C THR A 543 16.15 -11.50 -35.42
N ARG A 544 15.01 -12.12 -35.68
CA ARG A 544 14.09 -11.74 -36.74
C ARG A 544 13.40 -10.39 -36.48
N SER A 545 13.01 -10.13 -35.21
CA SER A 545 12.33 -8.88 -34.85
C SER A 545 13.27 -7.65 -34.88
N LEU A 546 14.57 -7.88 -34.65
CA LEU A 546 15.59 -6.83 -34.62
C LEU A 546 16.19 -6.51 -36.02
N SER A 547 16.15 -7.45 -36.94
CA SER A 547 16.74 -7.32 -38.27
C SER A 547 16.09 -6.22 -39.15
N VAL A 548 14.95 -5.69 -38.75
CA VAL A 548 14.23 -4.62 -39.47
C VAL A 548 14.73 -3.22 -39.11
N SER A 549 15.42 -3.05 -37.98
CA SER A 549 15.78 -1.72 -37.46
C SER A 549 17.28 -1.36 -37.46
N GLN A 550 18.20 -2.30 -37.73
CA GLN A 550 19.64 -2.05 -37.66
C GLN A 550 20.45 -2.81 -38.74
N GLU A 551 20.63 -2.23 -39.89
CA GLU A 551 21.41 -2.84 -40.99
C GLU A 551 22.95 -2.85 -40.77
N HIS A 552 23.52 -2.34 -39.69
CA HIS A 552 24.98 -2.08 -39.61
C HIS A 552 25.67 -2.44 -38.26
N GLN A 553 25.18 -3.40 -37.46
CA GLN A 553 25.96 -3.85 -36.29
C GLN A 553 26.42 -5.31 -36.39
N ASN A 554 27.64 -5.56 -35.84
CA ASN A 554 28.39 -6.80 -35.82
C ASN A 554 27.49 -8.00 -35.49
N SER A 555 27.18 -8.85 -36.48
CA SER A 555 26.17 -9.93 -36.38
C SER A 555 26.45 -10.95 -35.28
N GLN A 556 27.70 -11.07 -34.82
CA GLN A 556 28.10 -12.02 -33.79
C GLN A 556 27.82 -11.48 -32.38
N GLU A 557 28.07 -10.21 -32.10
CA GLU A 557 27.77 -9.57 -30.80
C GLU A 557 26.25 -9.53 -30.54
N GLN A 558 25.49 -9.21 -31.60
CA GLN A 558 24.03 -9.22 -31.52
C GLN A 558 23.46 -10.62 -31.24
N ARG A 559 24.03 -11.64 -31.85
CA ARG A 559 23.64 -13.03 -31.58
C ARG A 559 23.88 -13.42 -30.12
N HIS A 560 25.06 -13.10 -29.58
CA HIS A 560 25.37 -13.36 -28.16
C HIS A 560 24.48 -12.55 -27.20
N ALA A 561 24.08 -11.33 -27.58
CA ALA A 561 23.11 -10.54 -26.79
C ALA A 561 21.73 -11.23 -26.78
N ASN A 562 21.24 -11.68 -27.93
CA ASN A 562 19.96 -12.40 -28.05
C ASN A 562 19.98 -13.74 -27.30
N GLU A 563 21.09 -14.48 -27.33
CA GLU A 563 21.28 -15.72 -26.55
C GLU A 563 21.20 -15.45 -25.04
N ARG A 564 21.83 -14.37 -24.54
CA ARG A 564 21.75 -13.97 -23.13
C ARG A 564 20.33 -13.59 -22.72
N LEU A 565 19.63 -12.79 -23.53
CA LEU A 565 18.25 -12.39 -23.29
C LEU A 565 17.31 -13.59 -23.26
N SER A 566 17.44 -14.49 -24.25
CA SER A 566 16.63 -15.71 -24.34
C SER A 566 16.82 -16.63 -23.14
N ARG A 567 18.08 -16.86 -22.71
CA ARG A 567 18.38 -17.62 -21.50
C ARG A 567 17.75 -17.00 -20.27
N MET A 568 17.82 -15.68 -20.14
CA MET A 568 17.25 -14.95 -19.00
C MET A 568 15.72 -15.06 -18.96
N ILE A 569 15.05 -14.99 -20.12
CA ILE A 569 13.60 -15.19 -20.23
C ILE A 569 13.22 -16.61 -19.80
N VAL A 570 13.94 -17.62 -20.27
CA VAL A 570 13.70 -19.04 -19.89
C VAL A 570 13.91 -19.24 -18.39
N GLU A 571 15.02 -18.78 -17.82
CA GLU A 571 15.30 -18.90 -16.39
C GLU A 571 14.24 -18.21 -15.52
N LEU A 572 13.79 -17.02 -15.90
CA LEU A 572 12.71 -16.32 -15.17
C LEU A 572 11.36 -17.02 -15.31
N SER A 573 11.09 -17.70 -16.40
CA SER A 573 9.86 -18.43 -16.62
C SER A 573 9.74 -19.70 -15.76
N HIS A 574 10.86 -20.26 -15.28
CA HIS A 574 10.86 -21.40 -14.35
C HIS A 574 10.30 -21.07 -12.96
N GLY A 575 10.27 -19.79 -12.59
CA GLY A 575 9.93 -19.37 -11.23
C GLY A 575 8.50 -19.66 -10.80
N TYR A 576 7.58 -19.66 -11.75
CA TYR A 576 6.16 -19.83 -11.45
C TYR A 576 5.41 -20.45 -12.63
N TRP A 577 5.06 -21.69 -12.48
CA TRP A 577 4.15 -22.37 -13.39
C TRP A 577 2.89 -22.79 -12.64
N VAL A 578 1.82 -22.01 -12.79
CA VAL A 578 0.49 -22.47 -12.38
C VAL A 578 0.04 -23.49 -13.41
N LYS A 579 -0.32 -24.69 -12.97
CA LYS A 579 -1.02 -25.72 -13.76
C LYS A 579 -2.45 -25.25 -14.11
N THR A 580 -2.61 -24.06 -14.59
CA THR A 580 -3.86 -23.51 -15.10
C THR A 580 -3.62 -23.10 -16.54
N ASP A 581 -4.53 -23.40 -17.42
CA ASP A 581 -4.61 -23.21 -18.87
C ASP A 581 -3.88 -22.01 -19.54
N ASN A 582 -3.00 -21.32 -18.84
CA ASN A 582 -2.30 -20.13 -19.32
C ASN A 582 -0.82 -20.43 -19.59
N SER A 583 -0.32 -19.76 -20.58
CA SER A 583 1.00 -19.90 -21.13
C SER A 583 2.11 -19.48 -20.15
N ARG A 584 3.14 -20.28 -20.04
CA ARG A 584 4.33 -20.07 -19.19
C ARG A 584 5.04 -18.74 -19.47
N TYR A 585 5.13 -18.38 -20.72
CA TYR A 585 5.88 -17.22 -21.19
C TYR A 585 5.01 -15.98 -21.38
N GLN A 586 3.73 -16.14 -21.70
CA GLN A 586 2.84 -15.05 -22.02
C GLN A 586 2.71 -14.03 -20.88
N ASP A 587 2.55 -14.50 -19.64
CA ASP A 587 2.41 -13.61 -18.49
C ASP A 587 3.72 -12.88 -18.18
N LEU A 588 4.86 -13.57 -18.23
CA LEU A 588 6.17 -12.95 -18.07
C LEU A 588 6.45 -11.90 -19.15
N LEU A 589 6.27 -12.26 -20.43
CA LEU A 589 6.52 -11.35 -21.55
C LEU A 589 5.57 -10.15 -21.56
N SER A 590 4.29 -10.36 -21.18
CA SER A 590 3.33 -9.26 -21.02
C SER A 590 3.74 -8.32 -19.90
N LEU A 591 4.27 -8.84 -18.78
CA LEU A 591 4.80 -8.04 -17.69
C LEU A 591 6.04 -7.25 -18.11
N ILE A 592 6.99 -7.91 -18.78
CA ILE A 592 8.19 -7.25 -19.33
C ILE A 592 7.80 -6.12 -20.29
N HIS A 593 6.85 -6.36 -21.19
CA HIS A 593 6.35 -5.34 -22.11
C HIS A 593 5.64 -4.18 -21.37
N PHE A 594 4.84 -4.48 -20.35
CA PHE A 594 4.21 -3.46 -19.51
C PHE A 594 5.27 -2.57 -18.85
N LEU A 595 6.30 -3.17 -18.26
CA LEU A 595 7.40 -2.45 -17.61
C LEU A 595 8.23 -1.66 -18.63
N SER A 596 8.57 -2.24 -19.79
CA SER A 596 9.37 -1.60 -20.82
C SER A 596 8.77 -0.30 -21.36
N LYS A 597 7.45 -0.21 -21.41
CA LYS A 597 6.75 1.02 -21.81
C LYS A 597 6.78 2.13 -20.75
N ARG A 598 7.12 1.80 -19.50
CA ARG A 598 7.01 2.69 -18.35
C ARG A 598 8.32 2.96 -17.64
N MET A 599 9.28 2.04 -17.73
CA MET A 599 10.63 2.29 -17.23
C MET A 599 11.36 3.21 -18.21
N ARG A 600 11.63 4.43 -17.80
CA ARG A 600 12.37 5.41 -18.62
C ARG A 600 13.85 5.08 -18.57
N SER A 601 14.50 5.14 -19.74
CA SER A 601 15.94 4.87 -19.90
C SER A 601 16.86 5.98 -19.35
N ASP A 602 16.31 7.02 -18.73
CA ASP A 602 17.06 8.22 -18.31
C ASP A 602 17.09 8.37 -16.78
N VAL A 603 17.63 7.37 -16.09
CA VAL A 603 18.04 7.55 -14.68
C VAL A 603 19.52 7.21 -14.51
#